data_0e0df4257ded90becbcecd1acf3f9949
#
_entry.id   0e0df4257ded90becbcecd1acf3f9949
#
_cell.length_a   1.000
_cell.length_b   1.000
_cell.length_c   1.000
_cell.angle_alpha   90.00
_cell.angle_beta   90.00
_cell.angle_gamma   90.00
#
_symmetry.space_group_name_H-M   'P 1'
#
loop_
_entity.id
_entity.type
_entity.pdbx_description
1 polymer ?
#
loop_
_entity_poly.entity_id
_entity_poly.type
_entity_poly.pdbx_seq_one_letter_code
_entity_poly.pdbx_strand_id
1 'polypeptide(L)'
;MTRDAMLTQLGYAPNDALVKQLEKIEENTLGYEKIQKHIMDLHDHLKVDGSFVALSNSEDYFKIKIEASSSELASEAHEKIKHFSDKFKVTLNKLENKDTYYIVGFDH
;
A
#
# COMPACT_ATOMS: atom_id res chain seq x y z
N MET A 1 15.49 0.24 -5.10
CA MET A 1 15.26 -0.42 -3.80
C MET A 1 15.10 -1.92 -4.02
N THR A 2 15.74 -2.74 -3.20
CA THR A 2 15.62 -4.19 -3.32
C THR A 2 14.29 -4.68 -2.73
N ARG A 3 13.86 -5.87 -3.13
CA ARG A 3 12.63 -6.47 -2.56
C ARG A 3 12.77 -6.73 -1.08
N ASP A 4 13.95 -7.20 -0.63
CA ASP A 4 14.20 -7.41 0.80
C ASP A 4 14.07 -6.11 1.59
N ALA A 5 14.62 -5.01 1.06
CA ALA A 5 14.53 -3.71 1.71
C ALA A 5 13.08 -3.22 1.78
N MET A 6 12.30 -3.44 0.72
CA MET A 6 10.87 -3.08 0.71
C MET A 6 10.10 -3.86 1.76
N LEU A 7 10.31 -5.18 1.79
CA LEU A 7 9.64 -6.04 2.77
C LEU A 7 9.97 -5.61 4.19
N THR A 8 11.23 -5.32 4.45
CA THR A 8 11.67 -4.85 5.77
C THR A 8 10.99 -3.53 6.14
N GLN A 9 10.92 -2.59 5.21
CA GLN A 9 10.26 -1.30 5.45
C GLN A 9 8.78 -1.47 5.75
N LEU A 10 8.12 -2.45 5.11
CA LEU A 10 6.71 -2.75 5.34
C LEU A 10 6.48 -3.57 6.63
N GLY A 11 7.54 -3.95 7.33
CA GLY A 11 7.43 -4.65 8.61
C GLY A 11 7.54 -6.17 8.53
N TYR A 12 7.95 -6.71 7.39
CA TYR A 12 8.12 -8.15 7.21
C TYR A 12 9.55 -8.58 7.44
N ALA A 13 9.74 -9.84 7.85
CA ALA A 13 11.03 -10.49 7.82
C ALA A 13 11.15 -11.15 6.43
N PRO A 14 12.06 -10.70 5.55
CA PRO A 14 12.13 -11.22 4.19
C PRO A 14 12.41 -12.72 4.14
N ASN A 15 11.72 -13.40 3.22
CA ASN A 15 11.95 -14.81 2.91
C ASN A 15 11.52 -15.08 1.47
N ASP A 16 11.85 -16.27 0.96
CA ASP A 16 11.58 -16.61 -0.44
C ASP A 16 10.09 -16.54 -0.79
N ALA A 17 9.21 -16.96 0.12
CA ALA A 17 7.77 -16.94 -0.12
C ALA A 17 7.26 -15.50 -0.24
N LEU A 18 7.73 -14.60 0.63
CA LEU A 18 7.35 -13.19 0.56
C LEU A 18 7.91 -12.50 -0.67
N VAL A 19 9.13 -12.82 -1.07
CA VAL A 19 9.72 -12.26 -2.28
C VAL A 19 8.89 -12.68 -3.50
N LYS A 20 8.50 -13.95 -3.60
CA LYS A 20 7.65 -14.41 -4.69
C LYS A 20 6.28 -13.74 -4.70
N GLN A 21 5.70 -13.56 -3.53
CA GLN A 21 4.42 -12.86 -3.40
C GLN A 21 4.56 -11.41 -3.88
N LEU A 22 5.62 -10.74 -3.48
CA LEU A 22 5.88 -9.36 -3.91
C LEU A 22 6.08 -9.28 -5.43
N GLU A 23 6.80 -10.22 -6.02
CA GLU A 23 6.98 -10.26 -7.48
C GLU A 23 5.65 -10.35 -8.22
N LYS A 24 4.73 -11.19 -7.74
CA LYS A 24 3.39 -11.31 -8.34
C LYS A 24 2.61 -10.01 -8.24
N ILE A 25 2.71 -9.34 -7.08
CA ILE A 25 2.05 -8.05 -6.88
C ILE A 25 2.61 -7.01 -7.84
N GLU A 26 3.93 -6.95 -8.00
CA GLU A 26 4.58 -6.02 -8.92
C GLU A 26 4.11 -6.24 -10.37
N GLU A 27 4.04 -7.49 -10.80
CA GLU A 27 3.59 -7.84 -12.14
C GLU A 27 2.12 -7.47 -12.37
N ASN A 28 1.31 -7.57 -11.32
CA ASN A 28 -0.13 -7.32 -11.40
C ASN A 28 -0.50 -5.85 -11.18
N THR A 29 0.46 -5.03 -10.76
CA THR A 29 0.25 -3.61 -10.50
C THR A 29 0.66 -2.80 -11.72
N LEU A 30 -0.31 -2.23 -12.41
CA LEU A 30 -0.05 -1.46 -13.64
C LEU A 30 0.86 -0.28 -13.34
N GLY A 31 1.93 -0.14 -14.13
CA GLY A 31 2.87 0.97 -13.97
C GLY A 31 3.61 0.99 -12.64
N TYR A 32 3.83 -0.17 -12.05
CA TYR A 32 4.44 -0.31 -10.73
C TYR A 32 5.73 0.49 -10.57
N GLU A 33 6.60 0.47 -11.56
CA GLU A 33 7.91 1.15 -11.49
C GLU A 33 7.76 2.68 -11.35
N LYS A 34 6.62 3.23 -11.74
CA LYS A 34 6.35 4.66 -11.63
C LYS A 34 5.83 5.05 -10.25
N ILE A 35 5.25 4.12 -9.53
CA ILE A 35 4.59 4.41 -8.26
C ILE A 35 5.23 3.71 -7.05
N GLN A 36 6.21 2.85 -7.26
CA GLN A 36 6.88 2.11 -6.18
C GLN A 36 7.32 3.01 -5.04
N LYS A 37 8.07 4.06 -5.35
CA LYS A 37 8.58 4.98 -4.33
C LYS A 37 7.44 5.67 -3.59
N HIS A 38 6.41 6.06 -4.32
CA HIS A 38 5.27 6.76 -3.72
C HIS A 38 4.46 5.86 -2.79
N ILE A 39 4.37 4.57 -3.11
CA ILE A 39 3.72 3.58 -2.24
C ILE A 39 4.50 3.46 -0.93
N MET A 40 5.83 3.38 -1.00
CA MET A 40 6.66 3.24 0.18
C MET A 40 6.63 4.51 1.05
N ASP A 41 6.62 5.69 0.41
CA ASP A 41 6.49 6.96 1.13
C ASP A 41 5.12 7.06 1.81
N LEU A 42 4.06 6.61 1.13
CA LEU A 42 2.72 6.58 1.73
C LEU A 42 2.70 5.72 2.99
N HIS A 43 3.32 4.54 2.91
CA HIS A 43 3.40 3.65 4.07
C HIS A 43 4.01 4.35 5.28
N ASP A 44 5.13 5.04 5.07
CA ASP A 44 5.81 5.76 6.14
C ASP A 44 4.93 6.87 6.74
N HIS A 45 4.20 7.60 5.89
CA HIS A 45 3.29 8.65 6.35
C HIS A 45 2.09 8.09 7.12
N LEU A 46 1.58 6.92 6.70
CA LEU A 46 0.42 6.31 7.36
C LEU A 46 0.77 5.71 8.72
N LYS A 47 2.02 5.32 8.94
CA LYS A 47 2.44 4.76 10.23
C LYS A 47 2.21 5.73 11.39
N VAL A 48 2.31 7.01 11.14
CA VAL A 48 2.04 8.05 12.15
C VAL A 48 0.60 7.97 12.65
N ASP A 49 -0.32 7.58 11.77
CA ASP A 49 -1.74 7.46 12.09
C ASP A 49 -2.14 6.04 12.52
N GLY A 50 -1.18 5.14 12.65
CA GLY A 50 -1.44 3.74 13.01
C GLY A 50 -1.89 2.87 11.83
N SER A 51 -1.79 3.39 10.60
CA SER A 51 -2.19 2.67 9.39
C SER A 51 -0.96 2.29 8.56
N PHE A 52 -1.12 1.44 7.57
CA PHE A 52 0.04 0.90 6.86
C PHE A 52 -0.32 0.30 5.50
N VAL A 53 0.71 0.09 4.68
CA VAL A 53 0.63 -0.66 3.44
C VAL A 53 1.15 -2.08 3.71
N ALA A 54 0.50 -3.07 3.14
CA ALA A 54 0.87 -4.47 3.32
C ALA A 54 0.64 -5.25 2.03
N LEU A 55 1.13 -6.49 1.99
CA LEU A 55 0.83 -7.42 0.90
C LEU A 55 -0.50 -8.09 1.19
N SER A 56 -1.41 -8.13 0.20
CA SER A 56 -2.67 -8.84 0.37
C SER A 56 -2.43 -10.35 0.21
N ASN A 57 -3.11 -11.14 1.05
CA ASN A 57 -3.05 -12.60 0.94
C ASN A 57 -4.15 -13.17 0.06
N SER A 58 -5.18 -12.38 -0.24
CA SER A 58 -6.32 -12.84 -1.04
C SER A 58 -6.24 -12.43 -2.50
N GLU A 59 -5.48 -11.37 -2.82
CA GLU A 59 -5.32 -10.86 -4.17
C GLU A 59 -3.87 -10.45 -4.40
N ASP A 60 -3.42 -10.43 -5.64
CA ASP A 60 -2.05 -10.02 -5.99
C ASP A 60 -1.93 -8.50 -6.07
N TYR A 61 -2.20 -7.82 -4.95
CA TYR A 61 -2.12 -6.37 -4.81
C TYR A 61 -1.49 -5.98 -3.49
N PHE A 62 -0.91 -4.79 -3.44
CA PHE A 62 -0.69 -4.14 -2.16
C PHE A 62 -2.04 -3.70 -1.61
N LYS A 63 -2.20 -3.78 -0.31
CA LYS A 63 -3.38 -3.23 0.36
C LYS A 63 -2.94 -2.10 1.29
N ILE A 64 -3.82 -1.11 1.43
CA ILE A 64 -3.66 -0.04 2.43
C ILE A 64 -4.69 -0.33 3.50
N LYS A 65 -4.22 -0.57 4.73
CA LYS A 65 -5.11 -0.92 5.83
C LYS A 65 -5.12 0.19 6.86
N ILE A 66 -6.31 0.67 7.20
CA ILE A 66 -6.49 1.71 8.21
C ILE A 66 -6.84 1.03 9.53
N GLU A 67 -5.93 1.17 10.51
CA GLU A 67 -6.10 0.65 11.86
C GLU A 67 -5.87 1.76 12.89
N ALA A 68 -6.49 2.89 12.65
CA ALA A 68 -6.33 4.06 13.51
C ALA A 68 -7.06 3.87 14.86
N SER A 69 -6.46 4.38 15.93
CA SER A 69 -7.03 4.27 17.28
C SER A 69 -8.15 5.26 17.55
N SER A 70 -8.37 6.22 16.67
CA SER A 70 -9.43 7.22 16.81
C SER A 70 -10.02 7.57 15.45
N SER A 71 -11.22 8.16 15.45
CA SER A 71 -11.84 8.62 14.21
C SER A 71 -11.07 9.75 13.55
N GLU A 72 -10.39 10.58 14.35
CA GLU A 72 -9.57 11.67 13.83
C GLU A 72 -8.38 11.11 13.04
N LEU A 73 -7.67 10.14 13.61
CA LEU A 73 -6.53 9.51 12.93
C LEU A 73 -6.98 8.74 11.70
N ALA A 74 -8.14 8.09 11.75
CA ALA A 74 -8.70 7.41 10.59
C ALA A 74 -9.00 8.40 9.47
N SER A 75 -9.59 9.54 9.80
CA SER A 75 -9.88 10.59 8.84
C SER A 75 -8.61 11.14 8.19
N GLU A 76 -7.57 11.39 8.99
CA GLU A 76 -6.28 11.82 8.47
C GLU A 76 -5.67 10.80 7.52
N ALA A 77 -5.76 9.51 7.85
CA ALA A 77 -5.28 8.44 7.00
C ALA A 77 -6.02 8.42 5.66
N HIS A 78 -7.35 8.53 5.69
CA HIS A 78 -8.16 8.58 4.46
C HIS A 78 -7.78 9.78 3.59
N GLU A 79 -7.52 10.93 4.18
CA GLU A 79 -7.11 12.13 3.45
C GLU A 79 -5.74 11.93 2.79
N LYS A 80 -4.79 11.34 3.51
CA LYS A 80 -3.46 11.03 2.96
C LYS A 80 -3.56 10.07 1.78
N ILE A 81 -4.43 9.07 1.90
CA ILE A 81 -4.65 8.08 0.82
C ILE A 81 -5.25 8.77 -0.40
N LYS A 82 -6.25 9.63 -0.19
CA LYS A 82 -6.87 10.38 -1.29
C LYS A 82 -5.86 11.29 -1.98
N HIS A 83 -5.06 12.00 -1.20
CA HIS A 83 -4.02 12.89 -1.73
C HIS A 83 -3.00 12.10 -2.57
N PHE A 84 -2.57 10.94 -2.07
CA PHE A 84 -1.67 10.03 -2.78
C PHE A 84 -2.27 9.60 -4.11
N SER A 85 -3.52 9.14 -4.09
CA SER A 85 -4.21 8.69 -5.30
C SER A 85 -4.34 9.82 -6.33
N ASP A 86 -4.74 11.00 -5.89
CA ASP A 86 -4.93 12.14 -6.78
C ASP A 86 -3.61 12.67 -7.34
N LYS A 87 -2.60 12.80 -6.48
CA LYS A 87 -1.31 13.40 -6.86
C LYS A 87 -0.52 12.51 -7.80
N PHE A 88 -0.48 11.21 -7.53
CA PHE A 88 0.33 10.27 -8.31
C PHE A 88 -0.45 9.46 -9.32
N LYS A 89 -1.73 9.75 -9.47
CA LYS A 89 -2.64 9.09 -10.42
C LYS A 89 -2.66 7.58 -10.24
N VAL A 90 -2.87 7.17 -8.99
CA VAL A 90 -2.96 5.77 -8.62
C VAL A 90 -4.41 5.38 -8.44
N THR A 91 -4.83 4.33 -9.15
CA THR A 91 -6.18 3.80 -9.01
C THR A 91 -6.25 2.91 -7.77
N LEU A 92 -7.22 3.19 -6.93
CA LEU A 92 -7.47 2.43 -5.71
C LEU A 92 -8.84 1.76 -5.80
N ASN A 93 -8.97 0.62 -5.14
CA ASN A 93 -10.25 -0.08 -5.02
C ASN A 93 -10.55 -0.29 -3.54
N LYS A 94 -11.51 0.48 -3.01
CA LYS A 94 -11.90 0.37 -1.60
C LYS A 94 -12.80 -0.84 -1.41
N LEU A 95 -12.48 -1.67 -0.43
CA LEU A 95 -13.28 -2.84 -0.11
C LEU A 95 -14.53 -2.44 0.68
N GLU A 96 -15.65 -3.07 0.36
CA GLU A 96 -16.91 -2.84 1.08
C GLU A 96 -16.78 -3.33 2.52
N ASN A 97 -17.33 -2.53 3.44
CA ASN A 97 -17.40 -2.84 4.87
C ASN A 97 -16.03 -3.02 5.54
N LYS A 98 -14.97 -2.51 4.91
CA LYS A 98 -13.61 -2.57 5.48
C LYS A 98 -12.89 -1.25 5.22
N ASP A 99 -12.06 -0.85 6.16
CA ASP A 99 -11.17 0.29 5.98
C ASP A 99 -9.88 -0.16 5.29
N THR A 100 -10.05 -0.72 4.10
CA THR A 100 -8.96 -1.31 3.33
C THR A 100 -9.11 -0.93 1.87
N TYR A 101 -7.99 -0.58 1.24
CA TYR A 101 -7.92 -0.27 -0.19
C TYR A 101 -6.92 -1.21 -0.85
N TYR A 102 -7.23 -1.64 -2.07
CA TYR A 102 -6.23 -2.27 -2.93
C TYR A 102 -5.60 -1.19 -3.82
N ILE A 103 -4.29 -1.28 -4.02
CA ILE A 103 -3.58 -0.43 -4.98
C ILE A 103 -3.59 -1.16 -6.31
N VAL A 104 -4.42 -0.69 -7.24
CA VAL A 104 -4.60 -1.35 -8.54
C VAL A 104 -3.45 -1.00 -9.49
N GLY A 105 -3.05 0.26 -9.53
CA GLY A 105 -1.94 0.66 -10.35
C GLY A 105 -1.97 2.11 -10.78
N PHE A 106 -1.00 2.47 -11.60
CA PHE A 106 -0.87 3.81 -12.15
C PHE A 106 -1.91 4.01 -13.26
N ASP A 107 -2.71 5.07 -13.14
CA ASP A 107 -3.73 5.44 -14.12
C ASP A 107 -3.35 6.77 -14.76
N HIS A 108 -2.95 6.73 -16.02
CA HIS A 108 -2.56 7.95 -16.75
C HIS A 108 -3.64 8.48 -17.68
#